data_26fa835f721590e661ec1fdebbed3d62
#
_entry.id   26fa835f721590e661ec1fdebbed3d62
#
_cell.length_a   1.000
_cell.length_b   1.000
_cell.length_c   1.000
_cell.angle_alpha   90.00
_cell.angle_beta   90.00
_cell.angle_gamma   90.00
#
_symmetry.space_group_name_H-M   'P 1'
#
loop_
_entity.id
_entity.type
_entity.pdbx_description
1 polymer ?
#
loop_
_entity_poly.entity_id
_entity_poly.type
_entity_poly.pdbx_seq_one_letter_code
_entity_poly.pdbx_strand_id
1 'polypeptide(L)'
;MSESNIITGDNLSLENSRHMFVIDDDPVQTEMIKDYLNERYVFTLKTYSDGEAALSDLVIFHPEMIVLDYHLNSNTPSAKNGIDVLKEIKKLSPATKVIMFTGEDNINVALESMRNGAYDYIIKGETAFNKIENTVNRLGEMHRLEAVTIAQKRTILFLSVGIGVIVVLAILYALLGSPFKYGAS
;
A
#
# COMPACT_ATOMS: atom_id res chain seq x y z
N MET A 1 16.01 -44.63 0.85
CA MET A 1 16.44 -43.43 1.55
C MET A 1 15.69 -42.28 0.92
N SER A 2 14.67 -41.80 1.60
CA SER A 2 13.72 -40.81 1.14
C SER A 2 14.15 -39.48 1.70
N GLU A 3 14.60 -38.55 0.85
CA GLU A 3 14.80 -37.14 1.24
C GLU A 3 13.46 -36.43 1.21
N SER A 4 12.92 -36.19 2.39
CA SER A 4 11.77 -35.33 2.62
C SER A 4 12.14 -33.88 2.32
N ASN A 5 11.55 -33.33 1.27
CA ASN A 5 11.50 -31.89 0.98
C ASN A 5 10.83 -31.18 2.15
N ILE A 6 11.61 -30.63 3.05
CA ILE A 6 11.15 -29.63 4.02
C ILE A 6 10.95 -28.34 3.24
N ILE A 7 9.71 -28.07 2.87
CA ILE A 7 9.30 -26.74 2.40
C ILE A 7 9.33 -25.87 3.66
N THR A 8 10.44 -25.18 3.85
CA THR A 8 10.63 -24.19 4.92
C THR A 8 9.62 -23.07 4.73
N GLY A 9 8.89 -22.75 5.81
CA GLY A 9 7.84 -21.72 5.85
C GLY A 9 8.30 -20.29 5.56
N ASP A 10 9.56 -20.07 5.20
CA ASP A 10 10.14 -18.76 4.96
C ASP A 10 9.71 -18.11 3.64
N ASN A 11 9.24 -18.91 2.65
CA ASN A 11 8.79 -18.36 1.38
C ASN A 11 7.35 -17.80 1.40
N LEU A 12 6.53 -18.20 2.37
CA LEU A 12 5.17 -17.65 2.52
C LEU A 12 5.14 -16.30 3.24
N SER A 13 6.19 -15.99 4.01
CA SER A 13 6.29 -14.71 4.74
C SER A 13 6.75 -13.55 3.84
N LEU A 14 7.45 -13.83 2.74
CA LEU A 14 7.96 -12.81 1.82
C LEU A 14 6.89 -12.26 0.87
N GLU A 15 5.88 -13.04 0.52
CA GLU A 15 4.77 -12.61 -0.36
C GLU A 15 3.81 -11.61 0.30
N ASN A 16 3.86 -11.47 1.62
CA ASN A 16 2.97 -10.57 2.36
C ASN A 16 3.73 -9.46 3.12
N SER A 17 5.02 -9.31 2.87
CA SER A 17 5.82 -8.24 3.49
C SER A 17 5.57 -6.92 2.77
N ARG A 18 5.03 -5.96 3.52
CA ARG A 18 4.83 -4.59 3.03
C ARG A 18 6.20 -3.93 2.87
N HIS A 19 6.55 -3.55 1.65
CA HIS A 19 7.82 -2.88 1.36
C HIS A 19 7.68 -1.37 1.47
N MET A 20 8.71 -0.75 2.03
CA MET A 20 8.88 0.70 2.06
C MET A 20 10.28 1.05 1.58
N PHE A 21 10.39 2.07 0.75
CA PHE A 21 11.68 2.60 0.29
C PHE A 21 11.98 3.93 0.96
N VAL A 22 13.25 4.16 1.26
CA VAL A 22 13.79 5.46 1.66
C VAL A 22 14.85 5.83 0.64
N ILE A 23 14.68 6.96 -0.03
CA ILE A 23 15.56 7.44 -1.10
C ILE A 23 16.10 8.80 -0.66
N ASP A 24 17.33 8.84 -0.22
CA ASP A 24 18.01 10.03 0.30
C ASP A 24 19.53 9.81 0.19
N ASP A 25 20.27 10.76 -0.36
CA ASP A 25 21.73 10.66 -0.52
C ASP A 25 22.50 10.92 0.78
N ASP A 26 21.83 11.36 1.85
CA ASP A 26 22.39 11.46 3.19
C ASP A 26 22.24 10.13 3.96
N PRO A 27 23.35 9.39 4.19
CA PRO A 27 23.31 8.10 4.88
C PRO A 27 22.89 8.24 6.35
N VAL A 28 23.14 9.37 6.99
CA VAL A 28 22.75 9.61 8.38
C VAL A 28 21.23 9.76 8.46
N GLN A 29 20.67 10.56 7.56
CA GLN A 29 19.22 10.76 7.47
C GLN A 29 18.49 9.45 7.15
N THR A 30 19.03 8.70 6.22
CA THR A 30 18.48 7.40 5.82
C THR A 30 18.44 6.42 7.00
N GLU A 31 19.53 6.31 7.76
CA GLU A 31 19.58 5.40 8.91
C GLU A 31 18.65 5.87 10.05
N MET A 32 18.56 7.17 10.30
CA MET A 32 17.61 7.72 11.29
C MET A 32 16.16 7.39 10.95
N ILE A 33 15.76 7.55 9.68
CA ILE A 33 14.40 7.20 9.22
C ILE A 33 14.16 5.70 9.39
N LYS A 34 15.13 4.89 8.98
CA LYS A 34 15.06 3.43 9.04
C LYS A 34 14.91 2.95 10.49
N ASP A 35 15.73 3.41 11.41
CA ASP A 35 15.66 3.06 12.82
C ASP A 35 14.31 3.46 13.41
N TYR A 36 13.89 4.71 13.18
CA TYR A 36 12.62 5.22 13.67
C TYR A 36 11.42 4.39 13.22
N LEU A 37 11.40 3.99 11.94
CA LEU A 37 10.30 3.22 11.37
C LEU A 37 10.35 1.74 11.78
N ASN A 38 11.53 1.12 11.84
CA ASN A 38 11.68 -0.28 12.26
C ASN A 38 11.29 -0.53 13.71
N GLU A 39 11.47 0.47 14.60
CA GLU A 39 11.01 0.37 15.99
C GLU A 39 9.48 0.30 16.13
N ARG A 40 8.73 0.83 15.16
CA ARG A 40 7.28 1.06 15.26
C ARG A 40 6.45 0.23 14.31
N TYR A 41 7.03 -0.20 13.19
CA TYR A 41 6.31 -0.85 12.11
C TYR A 41 7.01 -2.10 11.61
N VAL A 42 6.21 -3.05 11.13
CA VAL A 42 6.70 -4.27 10.47
C VAL A 42 6.66 -4.04 8.96
N PHE A 43 7.69 -3.37 8.43
CA PHE A 43 7.93 -3.21 7.01
C PHE A 43 9.26 -3.85 6.61
N THR A 44 9.38 -4.28 5.36
CA THR A 44 10.68 -4.55 4.76
C THR A 44 11.20 -3.24 4.16
N LEU A 45 12.08 -2.56 4.92
CA LEU A 45 12.67 -1.29 4.52
C LEU A 45 13.86 -1.52 3.60
N LYS A 46 13.88 -0.82 2.45
CA LYS A 46 15.02 -0.71 1.55
C LYS A 46 15.44 0.74 1.43
N THR A 47 16.74 0.97 1.42
CA THR A 47 17.33 2.30 1.37
C THR A 47 18.14 2.47 0.10
N TYR A 48 18.08 3.65 -0.51
CA TYR A 48 18.76 3.99 -1.76
C TYR A 48 19.35 5.39 -1.63
N SER A 49 20.56 5.57 -2.12
CA SER A 49 21.24 6.86 -2.20
C SER A 49 20.94 7.62 -3.49
N ASP A 50 20.32 6.95 -4.47
CA ASP A 50 19.97 7.52 -5.77
C ASP A 50 18.62 7.00 -6.27
N GLY A 51 17.98 7.80 -7.13
CA GLY A 51 16.66 7.49 -7.66
C GLY A 51 16.66 6.35 -8.68
N GLU A 52 17.73 6.20 -9.44
CA GLU A 52 17.84 5.22 -10.52
C GLU A 52 17.85 3.78 -9.99
N ALA A 53 18.61 3.54 -8.91
CA ALA A 53 18.63 2.24 -8.23
C ALA A 53 17.24 1.92 -7.63
N ALA A 54 16.60 2.91 -7.00
CA ALA A 54 15.26 2.75 -6.45
C ALA A 54 14.21 2.43 -7.52
N LEU A 55 14.28 3.11 -8.69
CA LEU A 55 13.37 2.86 -9.81
C LEU A 55 13.54 1.47 -10.41
N SER A 56 14.75 0.95 -10.44
CA SER A 56 15.03 -0.42 -10.91
C SER A 56 14.38 -1.47 -10.01
N ASP A 57 14.38 -1.25 -8.71
CA ASP A 57 13.80 -2.15 -7.72
C ASP A 57 12.28 -1.96 -7.55
N LEU A 58 11.75 -0.80 -7.96
CA LEU A 58 10.33 -0.44 -7.80
C LEU A 58 9.38 -1.49 -8.40
N VAL A 59 9.69 -1.99 -9.60
CA VAL A 59 8.87 -2.96 -10.31
C VAL A 59 8.99 -4.40 -9.77
N ILE A 60 10.00 -4.65 -8.95
CA ILE A 60 10.24 -5.96 -8.33
C ILE A 60 9.54 -6.05 -6.99
N PHE A 61 9.70 -5.02 -6.16
CA PHE A 61 9.26 -5.04 -4.77
C PHE A 61 7.90 -4.37 -4.53
N HIS A 62 7.39 -3.60 -5.51
CA HIS A 62 6.10 -2.89 -5.42
C HIS A 62 5.88 -2.21 -4.06
N PRO A 63 6.75 -1.27 -3.65
CA PRO A 63 6.64 -0.67 -2.33
C PRO A 63 5.31 0.05 -2.16
N GLU A 64 4.72 -0.11 -0.98
CA GLU A 64 3.48 0.57 -0.63
C GLU A 64 3.71 2.07 -0.44
N MET A 65 4.88 2.42 0.13
CA MET A 65 5.27 3.78 0.43
C MET A 65 6.75 4.02 0.09
N ILE A 66 7.03 5.25 -0.31
CA ILE A 66 8.38 5.75 -0.54
C ILE A 66 8.53 7.07 0.22
N VAL A 67 9.59 7.19 1.01
CA VAL A 67 10.09 8.46 1.54
C VAL A 67 11.20 8.92 0.61
N LEU A 68 11.05 10.09 0.01
CA LEU A 68 11.88 10.58 -1.09
C LEU A 68 12.40 11.97 -0.79
N ASP A 69 13.72 12.14 -0.78
CA ASP A 69 14.31 13.47 -0.72
C ASP A 69 14.21 14.18 -2.07
N TYR A 70 14.16 15.50 -2.02
CA TYR A 70 14.20 16.36 -3.19
C TYR A 70 15.62 16.50 -3.78
N HIS A 71 16.61 16.64 -2.90
CA HIS A 71 18.01 16.85 -3.26
C HIS A 71 18.76 15.51 -3.36
N LEU A 72 18.59 14.80 -4.46
CA LEU A 72 19.36 13.58 -4.73
C LEU A 72 20.59 13.91 -5.57
N ASN A 73 21.73 13.32 -5.21
CA ASN A 73 22.99 13.42 -5.96
C ASN A 73 23.42 14.87 -6.23
N SER A 74 23.35 15.72 -5.21
CA SER A 74 23.68 17.17 -5.28
C SER A 74 25.02 17.48 -5.92
N ASN A 75 25.93 16.50 -6.00
CA ASN A 75 27.26 16.61 -6.59
C ASN A 75 27.32 16.30 -8.10
N THR A 76 26.22 15.88 -8.71
CA THR A 76 26.17 15.48 -10.13
C THR A 76 25.16 16.34 -10.89
N PRO A 77 25.59 17.32 -11.71
CA PRO A 77 24.70 18.27 -12.38
C PRO A 77 23.65 17.66 -13.31
N SER A 78 23.84 16.44 -13.76
CA SER A 78 22.91 15.71 -14.66
C SER A 78 22.00 14.71 -13.91
N ALA A 79 22.14 14.59 -12.59
CA ALA A 79 21.33 13.67 -11.82
C ALA A 79 19.88 14.18 -11.68
N LYS A 80 18.95 13.24 -11.63
CA LYS A 80 17.53 13.54 -11.41
C LYS A 80 17.34 14.08 -10.01
N ASN A 81 16.56 15.12 -9.87
CA ASN A 81 16.07 15.57 -8.57
C ASN A 81 14.88 14.71 -8.12
N GLY A 82 14.46 14.87 -6.85
CA GLY A 82 13.36 14.10 -6.31
C GLY A 82 12.03 14.23 -7.05
N ILE A 83 11.75 15.39 -7.68
CA ILE A 83 10.52 15.55 -8.50
C ILE A 83 10.59 14.71 -9.78
N ASP A 84 11.74 14.62 -10.41
CA ASP A 84 11.90 13.79 -11.61
C ASP A 84 11.74 12.30 -11.26
N VAL A 85 12.31 11.88 -10.14
CA VAL A 85 12.14 10.52 -9.60
C VAL A 85 10.66 10.27 -9.24
N LEU A 86 9.99 11.22 -8.59
CA LEU A 86 8.56 11.14 -8.28
C LEU A 86 7.70 10.92 -9.54
N LYS A 87 7.96 11.69 -10.60
CA LYS A 87 7.24 11.54 -11.89
C LYS A 87 7.39 10.13 -12.45
N GLU A 88 8.60 9.57 -12.40
CA GLU A 88 8.85 8.22 -12.89
C GLU A 88 8.20 7.16 -12.00
N ILE A 89 8.28 7.30 -10.67
CA ILE A 89 7.57 6.41 -9.73
C ILE A 89 6.06 6.40 -10.05
N LYS A 90 5.46 7.57 -10.23
CA LYS A 90 4.02 7.67 -10.50
C LYS A 90 3.61 7.11 -11.86
N LYS A 91 4.51 7.13 -12.83
CA LYS A 91 4.30 6.49 -14.13
C LYS A 91 4.39 4.96 -14.05
N LEU A 92 5.34 4.43 -13.28
CA LEU A 92 5.59 2.98 -13.16
C LEU A 92 4.67 2.32 -12.13
N SER A 93 4.41 2.99 -11.02
CA SER A 93 3.60 2.48 -9.90
C SER A 93 2.69 3.58 -9.33
N PRO A 94 1.56 3.88 -9.98
CA PRO A 94 0.66 4.97 -9.57
C PRO A 94 0.08 4.80 -8.16
N ALA A 95 -0.04 3.54 -7.71
CA ALA A 95 -0.60 3.21 -6.39
C ALA A 95 0.37 3.52 -5.23
N THR A 96 1.70 3.45 -5.47
CA THR A 96 2.72 3.72 -4.46
C THR A 96 2.56 5.14 -3.89
N LYS A 97 2.51 5.25 -2.58
CA LYS A 97 2.40 6.54 -1.89
C LYS A 97 3.80 7.13 -1.72
N VAL A 98 4.02 8.34 -2.24
CA VAL A 98 5.33 9.00 -2.15
C VAL A 98 5.21 10.19 -1.21
N ILE A 99 6.00 10.19 -0.14
CA ILE A 99 6.18 11.31 0.78
C ILE A 99 7.46 12.01 0.35
N MET A 100 7.36 13.27 -0.05
CA MET A 100 8.53 14.12 -0.21
C MET A 100 9.02 14.52 1.17
N PHE A 101 10.26 14.15 1.53
CA PHE A 101 10.87 14.41 2.82
C PHE A 101 12.19 15.15 2.64
N THR A 102 12.16 16.46 2.74
CA THR A 102 13.26 17.29 2.25
C THR A 102 13.53 18.51 3.14
N GLY A 103 14.77 19.00 3.10
CA GLY A 103 15.14 20.28 3.70
C GLY A 103 14.66 21.50 2.91
N GLU A 104 14.12 21.30 1.70
CA GLU A 104 13.62 22.37 0.85
C GLU A 104 12.28 22.91 1.36
N ASP A 105 12.23 24.17 1.71
CA ASP A 105 11.04 24.84 2.27
C ASP A 105 10.35 25.77 1.23
N ASN A 106 10.67 25.60 -0.04
CA ASN A 106 10.10 26.40 -1.13
C ASN A 106 8.69 25.93 -1.50
N ILE A 107 7.72 26.82 -1.36
CA ILE A 107 6.32 26.56 -1.67
C ILE A 107 6.10 26.10 -3.13
N ASN A 108 6.89 26.56 -4.08
CA ASN A 108 6.76 26.15 -5.47
C ASN A 108 7.18 24.68 -5.66
N VAL A 109 8.22 24.22 -4.95
CA VAL A 109 8.65 22.82 -4.95
C VAL A 109 7.59 21.95 -4.32
N ALA A 110 6.99 22.38 -3.21
CA ALA A 110 5.89 21.68 -2.57
C ALA A 110 4.67 21.55 -3.50
N LEU A 111 4.25 22.65 -4.14
CA LEU A 111 3.15 22.66 -5.09
C LEU A 111 3.42 21.78 -6.31
N GLU A 112 4.65 21.83 -6.85
CA GLU A 112 5.03 20.97 -7.97
C GLU A 112 5.02 19.48 -7.57
N SER A 113 5.53 19.15 -6.40
CA SER A 113 5.49 17.79 -5.85
C SER A 113 4.06 17.26 -5.75
N MET A 114 3.16 18.04 -5.16
CA MET A 114 1.75 17.66 -5.03
C MET A 114 1.05 17.51 -6.39
N ARG A 115 1.32 18.40 -7.36
CA ARG A 115 0.79 18.29 -8.71
C ARG A 115 1.27 17.04 -9.45
N ASN A 116 2.48 16.58 -9.16
CA ASN A 116 3.06 15.35 -9.72
C ASN A 116 2.70 14.09 -8.93
N GLY A 117 1.77 14.20 -7.97
CA GLY A 117 1.18 13.05 -7.28
C GLY A 117 1.91 12.62 -6.02
N ALA A 118 2.71 13.49 -5.40
CA ALA A 118 3.15 13.24 -4.03
C ALA A 118 1.93 13.08 -3.12
N TYR A 119 2.01 12.13 -2.20
CA TYR A 119 0.98 11.89 -1.20
C TYR A 119 1.04 12.92 -0.07
N ASP A 120 2.26 13.32 0.28
CA ASP A 120 2.53 14.33 1.31
C ASP A 120 3.86 15.03 1.05
N TYR A 121 4.05 16.23 1.63
CA TYR A 121 5.30 16.98 1.59
C TYR A 121 5.69 17.37 3.01
N ILE A 122 6.81 16.85 3.48
CA ILE A 122 7.27 17.02 4.85
C ILE A 122 8.64 17.68 4.83
N ILE A 123 8.74 18.87 5.45
CA ILE A 123 10.01 19.56 5.63
C ILE A 123 10.77 18.93 6.79
N LYS A 124 12.06 18.57 6.57
CA LYS A 124 12.97 18.02 7.58
C LYS A 124 13.08 18.99 8.77
N GLY A 125 12.92 18.48 9.99
CA GLY A 125 12.96 19.26 11.23
C GLY A 125 12.47 18.45 12.43
N GLU A 126 12.37 19.06 13.58
CA GLU A 126 12.08 18.39 14.87
C GLU A 126 10.79 17.57 14.86
N THR A 127 9.75 18.01 14.15
CA THR A 127 8.46 17.32 14.10
C THR A 127 8.30 16.41 12.87
N ALA A 128 9.31 16.29 12.02
CA ALA A 128 9.22 15.65 10.74
C ALA A 128 8.92 14.14 10.87
N PHE A 129 9.56 13.45 11.80
CA PHE A 129 9.33 12.03 12.05
C PHE A 129 7.90 11.75 12.52
N ASN A 130 7.33 12.59 13.38
CA ASN A 130 5.94 12.48 13.81
C ASN A 130 4.96 12.66 12.62
N LYS A 131 5.31 13.52 11.65
CA LYS A 131 4.50 13.68 10.44
C LYS A 131 4.58 12.45 9.54
N ILE A 132 5.76 11.85 9.38
CA ILE A 132 5.91 10.56 8.66
C ILE A 132 5.05 9.51 9.35
N GLU A 133 5.16 9.36 10.67
CA GLU A 133 4.38 8.41 11.46
C GLU A 133 2.87 8.58 11.26
N ASN A 134 2.38 9.81 11.37
CA ASN A 134 0.97 10.12 11.13
C ASN A 134 0.52 9.73 9.72
N THR A 135 1.39 9.92 8.73
CA THR A 135 1.09 9.57 7.34
C THR A 135 1.06 8.06 7.14
N VAL A 136 2.00 7.32 7.75
CA VAL A 136 2.02 5.84 7.75
C VAL A 136 0.76 5.29 8.42
N ASN A 137 0.38 5.84 9.58
CA ASN A 137 -0.81 5.40 10.31
C ASN A 137 -2.10 5.64 9.51
N ARG A 138 -2.24 6.78 8.85
CA ARG A 138 -3.40 7.06 7.97
C ARG A 138 -3.51 6.04 6.83
N LEU A 139 -2.39 5.66 6.23
CA LEU A 139 -2.39 4.65 5.17
C LEU A 139 -2.78 3.27 5.70
N GLY A 140 -2.26 2.87 6.85
CA GLY A 140 -2.64 1.62 7.50
C GLY A 140 -4.13 1.55 7.82
N GLU A 141 -4.72 2.64 8.30
CA GLU A 141 -6.16 2.69 8.60
C GLU A 141 -7.01 2.64 7.32
N MET A 142 -6.58 3.31 6.24
CA MET A 142 -7.27 3.22 4.95
C MET A 142 -7.35 1.78 4.44
N HIS A 143 -6.23 1.03 4.47
CA HIS A 143 -6.22 -0.38 4.07
C HIS A 143 -7.12 -1.25 4.95
N ARG A 144 -7.14 -0.99 6.26
CA ARG A 144 -8.01 -1.70 7.18
C ARG A 144 -9.50 -1.48 6.85
N LEU A 145 -9.89 -0.25 6.57
CA LEU A 145 -11.26 0.10 6.20
C LEU A 145 -11.67 -0.51 4.87
N GLU A 146 -10.78 -0.51 3.87
CA GLU A 146 -11.01 -1.16 2.58
C GLU A 146 -11.25 -2.66 2.74
N ALA A 147 -10.42 -3.35 3.52
CA ALA A 147 -10.56 -4.78 3.79
C ALA A 147 -11.90 -5.11 4.48
N VAL A 148 -12.30 -4.32 5.48
CA VAL A 148 -13.60 -4.49 6.16
C VAL A 148 -14.76 -4.29 5.19
N THR A 149 -14.69 -3.26 4.34
CA THR A 149 -15.73 -2.97 3.35
C THR A 149 -15.90 -4.10 2.34
N ILE A 150 -14.80 -4.69 1.86
CA ILE A 150 -14.84 -5.81 0.92
C ILE A 150 -15.45 -7.05 1.61
N ALA A 151 -15.06 -7.35 2.85
CA ALA A 151 -15.61 -8.46 3.62
C ALA A 151 -17.12 -8.30 3.85
N GLN A 152 -17.57 -7.10 4.21
CA GLN A 152 -19.01 -6.80 4.38
C GLN A 152 -19.81 -6.97 3.08
N LYS A 153 -19.33 -6.46 1.96
CA LYS A 153 -19.98 -6.63 0.65
C LYS A 153 -20.10 -8.11 0.28
N ARG A 154 -19.08 -8.92 0.55
CA ARG A 154 -19.12 -10.35 0.29
C ARG A 154 -20.13 -11.07 1.17
N THR A 155 -20.23 -10.72 2.44
CA THR A 155 -21.22 -11.28 3.36
C THR A 155 -22.67 -10.92 2.94
N ILE A 156 -22.91 -9.66 2.56
CA ILE A 156 -24.22 -9.20 2.08
C ILE A 156 -24.61 -9.97 0.80
N LEU A 157 -23.67 -10.18 -0.12
CA LEU A 157 -23.93 -10.94 -1.33
C LEU A 157 -24.34 -12.39 -1.02
N PHE A 158 -23.62 -13.07 -0.13
CA PHE A 158 -23.96 -14.45 0.25
C PHE A 158 -25.33 -14.54 0.93
N LEU A 159 -25.65 -13.59 1.82
CA LEU A 159 -26.96 -13.52 2.48
C LEU A 159 -28.09 -13.27 1.48
N SER A 160 -27.91 -12.34 0.54
CA SER A 160 -28.91 -12.04 -0.47
C SER A 160 -29.19 -13.23 -1.41
N VAL A 161 -28.14 -13.94 -1.83
CA VAL A 161 -28.26 -15.17 -2.62
C VAL A 161 -28.96 -16.27 -1.81
N GLY A 162 -28.59 -16.44 -0.54
CA GLY A 162 -29.24 -17.42 0.36
C GLY A 162 -30.75 -17.16 0.52
N ILE A 163 -31.12 -15.91 0.76
CA ILE A 163 -32.53 -15.52 0.86
C ILE A 163 -33.25 -15.78 -0.47
N GLY A 164 -32.64 -15.43 -1.62
CA GLY A 164 -33.21 -15.70 -2.94
C GLY A 164 -33.50 -17.18 -3.16
N VAL A 165 -32.55 -18.05 -2.80
CA VAL A 165 -32.73 -19.52 -2.91
C VAL A 165 -33.89 -19.99 -2.02
N ILE A 166 -33.98 -19.51 -0.77
CA ILE A 166 -35.07 -19.89 0.14
C ILE A 166 -36.43 -19.47 -0.44
N VAL A 167 -36.54 -18.25 -0.98
CA VAL A 167 -37.78 -17.76 -1.62
C VAL A 167 -38.18 -18.62 -2.82
N VAL A 168 -37.21 -18.96 -3.68
CA VAL A 168 -37.45 -19.84 -4.83
C VAL A 168 -37.95 -21.21 -4.39
N LEU A 169 -37.29 -21.81 -3.39
CA LEU A 169 -37.72 -23.10 -2.85
C LEU A 169 -39.10 -23.06 -2.21
N ALA A 170 -39.45 -21.98 -1.49
CA ALA A 170 -40.79 -21.78 -0.92
C ALA A 170 -41.86 -21.66 -2.00
N ILE A 171 -41.60 -20.93 -3.10
CA ILE A 171 -42.48 -20.83 -4.24
C ILE A 171 -42.66 -22.20 -4.92
N LEU A 172 -41.60 -22.93 -5.16
CA LEU A 172 -41.64 -24.27 -5.73
C LEU A 172 -42.45 -25.24 -4.84
N TYR A 173 -42.25 -25.20 -3.54
CA TYR A 173 -43.01 -25.99 -2.58
C TYR A 173 -44.50 -25.63 -2.61
N ALA A 174 -44.87 -24.35 -2.68
CA ALA A 174 -46.27 -23.90 -2.77
C ALA A 174 -46.94 -24.35 -4.09
N LEU A 175 -46.20 -24.35 -5.21
CA LEU A 175 -46.69 -24.74 -6.50
C LEU A 175 -46.82 -26.27 -6.69
N LEU A 176 -45.87 -27.04 -6.14
CA LEU A 176 -45.84 -28.47 -6.28
C LEU A 176 -46.49 -29.21 -5.10
N GLY A 177 -46.56 -28.62 -3.91
CA GLY A 177 -47.01 -29.22 -2.67
C GLY A 177 -48.45 -28.90 -2.28
N SER A 178 -49.27 -28.23 -3.14
CA SER A 178 -50.70 -28.16 -2.91
C SER A 178 -51.35 -29.47 -3.40
N PRO A 179 -51.62 -30.47 -2.52
CA PRO A 179 -52.44 -31.57 -2.92
C PRO A 179 -53.84 -30.99 -3.20
N PHE A 180 -54.20 -31.11 -4.47
CA PHE A 180 -55.53 -30.86 -4.99
C PHE A 180 -56.59 -31.47 -4.06
N LYS A 181 -57.16 -30.66 -3.13
CA LYS A 181 -58.38 -31.01 -2.44
C LYS A 181 -59.58 -30.65 -3.32
N TYR A 182 -59.85 -31.50 -4.30
CA TYR A 182 -61.16 -31.55 -4.94
C TYR A 182 -61.76 -32.93 -4.69
N GLY A 183 -62.92 -32.92 -4.04
CA GLY A 183 -63.91 -33.93 -4.17
C GLY A 183 -64.25 -34.69 -2.92
N ALA A 184 -65.34 -34.30 -2.26
CA ALA A 184 -66.37 -35.23 -1.89
C ALA A 184 -67.64 -34.41 -1.56
N SER A 185 -68.57 -34.49 -2.46
CA SER A 185 -69.97 -34.30 -2.19
C SER A 185 -70.51 -35.44 -1.37
#